data_e790a63e6024c513073ceacce67a94ff
#
_entry.id   e790a63e6024c513073ceacce67a94ff
#
_cell.length_a   1.000
_cell.length_b   1.000
_cell.length_c   1.000
_cell.angle_alpha   90.00
_cell.angle_beta   90.00
_cell.angle_gamma   90.00
#
_symmetry.space_group_name_H-M   'P 1'
#
loop_
_entity.id
_entity.type
_entity.pdbx_description
1 polymer ?
#
loop_
_entity_poly.entity_id
_entity_poly.type
_entity_poly.pdbx_seq_one_letter_code
_entity_poly.pdbx_strand_id
1 'polypeptide(L)'
;TEKMEIIKQQFTSISTDKSIQVLLLTWGFGGLLEAMAGFGTAVAIPAAILISLGFKPIFSATVSLIANSVATAFGAIGTPVLVLAKETNLDVLHLSTNVVLQLSVLMFLIPLVLLFLTNPKLKALPKNIFLALLVGGVSLAGQYLAARYMGAESPAIIGSILSIIVIVLYGKLTASKEEKERKSTLRTKDILNAWSIYLLILFLIIPVSYTHLRAHET
;
A
#
# COMPACT_ATOMS: atom_id res chain seq x y z
N THR A 1 9.16 -16.68 13.83
CA THR A 1 7.94 -16.96 14.61
C THR A 1 6.90 -17.58 13.70
N GLU A 2 6.10 -18.51 14.20
CA GLU A 2 5.05 -19.25 13.48
C GLU A 2 4.10 -18.31 12.69
N LYS A 3 3.71 -17.18 13.30
CA LYS A 3 2.87 -16.16 12.63
C LYS A 3 3.50 -15.57 11.37
N MET A 4 4.80 -15.32 11.34
CA MET A 4 5.50 -14.80 10.18
C MET A 4 5.53 -15.84 9.05
N GLU A 5 5.64 -17.13 9.37
CA GLU A 5 5.59 -18.20 8.36
C GLU A 5 4.20 -18.31 7.70
N ILE A 6 3.13 -18.11 8.49
CA ILE A 6 1.76 -18.07 7.96
C ILE A 6 1.59 -16.87 6.99
N ILE A 7 2.07 -15.69 7.37
CA ILE A 7 2.03 -14.49 6.50
C ILE A 7 2.82 -14.74 5.22
N LYS A 8 4.02 -15.31 5.33
CA LYS A 8 4.85 -15.67 4.18
C LYS A 8 4.14 -16.65 3.24
N GLN A 9 3.53 -17.72 3.77
CA GLN A 9 2.77 -18.68 2.99
C GLN A 9 1.59 -18.02 2.28
N GLN A 10 0.92 -17.07 2.92
CA GLN A 10 -0.18 -16.32 2.33
C GLN A 10 0.26 -15.50 1.12
N PHE A 11 1.35 -14.71 1.26
CA PHE A 11 1.86 -13.93 0.13
C PHE A 11 2.38 -14.82 -1.00
N THR A 12 3.04 -15.94 -0.68
CA THR A 12 3.52 -16.92 -1.66
C THR A 12 2.35 -17.61 -2.37
N SER A 13 1.20 -17.79 -1.71
CA SER A 13 0.00 -18.36 -2.32
C SER A 13 -0.71 -17.41 -3.30
N ILE A 14 -0.49 -16.09 -3.16
CA ILE A 14 -1.01 -15.09 -4.10
C ILE A 14 -0.17 -15.09 -5.38
N SER A 15 1.14 -15.01 -5.26
CA SER A 15 2.09 -15.11 -6.36
C SER A 15 3.50 -15.38 -5.87
N THR A 16 4.25 -16.20 -6.63
CA THR A 16 5.69 -16.41 -6.44
C THR A 16 6.53 -15.37 -7.19
N ASP A 17 5.91 -14.55 -8.05
CA ASP A 17 6.60 -13.47 -8.76
C ASP A 17 7.03 -12.37 -7.78
N LYS A 18 8.35 -12.18 -7.69
CA LYS A 18 8.96 -11.18 -6.79
C LYS A 18 8.47 -9.75 -7.05
N SER A 19 8.17 -9.41 -8.30
CA SER A 19 7.66 -8.09 -8.67
C SER A 19 6.27 -7.85 -8.10
N ILE A 20 5.40 -8.87 -8.16
CA ILE A 20 4.05 -8.81 -7.58
C ILE A 20 4.14 -8.74 -6.05
N GLN A 21 5.01 -9.53 -5.43
CA GLN A 21 5.21 -9.50 -3.98
C GLN A 21 5.67 -8.13 -3.49
N VAL A 22 6.64 -7.50 -4.17
CA VAL A 22 7.13 -6.17 -3.82
C VAL A 22 6.02 -5.14 -3.96
N LEU A 23 5.31 -5.07 -5.10
CA LEU A 23 4.21 -4.13 -5.27
C LEU A 23 3.09 -4.34 -4.25
N LEU A 24 2.69 -5.58 -4.01
CA LEU A 24 1.62 -5.89 -3.08
C LEU A 24 1.95 -5.44 -1.66
N LEU A 25 3.20 -5.73 -1.21
CA LEU A 25 3.64 -5.42 0.15
C LEU A 25 3.95 -3.94 0.35
N THR A 26 4.65 -3.32 -0.60
CA THR A 26 5.14 -1.94 -0.38
C THR A 26 4.14 -0.90 -0.86
N TRP A 27 3.62 -1.02 -2.10
CA TRP A 27 2.68 -0.06 -2.65
C TRP A 27 1.26 -0.26 -2.12
N GLY A 28 0.73 -1.50 -2.19
CA GLY A 28 -0.63 -1.80 -1.75
C GLY A 28 -0.76 -1.79 -0.22
N PHE A 29 -0.15 -2.77 0.44
CA PHE A 29 -0.26 -2.94 1.89
C PHE A 29 0.47 -1.85 2.67
N GLY A 30 1.68 -1.46 2.25
CA GLY A 30 2.41 -0.33 2.84
C GLY A 30 1.63 0.97 2.72
N GLY A 31 1.06 1.27 1.55
CA GLY A 31 0.21 2.44 1.35
C GLY A 31 -1.02 2.44 2.26
N LEU A 32 -1.66 1.29 2.46
CA LEU A 32 -2.78 1.15 3.40
C LEU A 32 -2.36 1.39 4.85
N LEU A 33 -1.22 0.84 5.27
CA LEU A 33 -0.67 1.08 6.61
C LEU A 33 -0.33 2.56 6.84
N GLU A 34 0.26 3.23 5.84
CA GLU A 34 0.55 4.67 5.93
C GLU A 34 -0.72 5.49 6.01
N ALA A 35 -1.72 5.17 5.19
CA ALA A 35 -3.00 5.85 5.20
C ALA A 35 -3.69 5.79 6.57
N MET A 36 -3.57 4.67 7.27
CA MET A 36 -4.25 4.46 8.56
C MET A 36 -3.40 4.89 9.76
N ALA A 37 -2.12 4.54 9.77
CA ALA A 37 -1.24 4.71 10.92
C ALA A 37 -0.23 5.85 10.78
N GLY A 38 0.25 6.10 9.56
CA GLY A 38 1.35 7.03 9.33
C GLY A 38 2.64 6.66 10.07
N PHE A 39 3.50 7.64 10.30
CA PHE A 39 4.64 7.61 11.23
C PHE A 39 5.64 6.44 11.05
N GLY A 40 5.83 5.93 9.81
CA GLY A 40 6.88 4.96 9.48
C GLY A 40 6.51 3.49 9.70
N THR A 41 5.33 3.15 10.21
CA THR A 41 4.84 1.75 10.28
C THR A 41 4.73 1.13 8.90
N ALA A 42 4.39 1.92 7.91
CA ALA A 42 4.30 1.58 6.50
C ALA A 42 5.65 1.19 5.85
N VAL A 43 6.76 1.49 6.47
CA VAL A 43 8.09 1.11 6.00
C VAL A 43 8.58 -0.14 6.71
N ALA A 44 8.49 -0.16 8.05
CA ALA A 44 9.07 -1.21 8.87
C ALA A 44 8.39 -2.57 8.64
N ILE A 45 7.05 -2.59 8.58
CA ILE A 45 6.27 -3.83 8.46
C ILE A 45 6.46 -4.48 7.08
N PRO A 46 6.26 -3.79 5.93
CA PRO A 46 6.52 -4.35 4.62
C PRO A 46 7.96 -4.81 4.45
N ALA A 47 8.95 -4.03 4.94
CA ALA A 47 10.36 -4.43 4.87
C ALA A 47 10.62 -5.73 5.63
N ALA A 48 10.09 -5.89 6.85
CA ALA A 48 10.24 -7.12 7.63
C ALA A 48 9.60 -8.34 6.94
N ILE A 49 8.43 -8.18 6.32
CA ILE A 49 7.77 -9.25 5.57
C ILE A 49 8.60 -9.60 4.31
N LEU A 50 9.10 -8.62 3.57
CA LEU A 50 9.96 -8.86 2.41
C LEU A 50 11.23 -9.64 2.79
N ILE A 51 11.87 -9.28 3.92
CA ILE A 51 13.03 -10.02 4.43
C ILE A 51 12.65 -11.47 4.72
N SER A 52 11.50 -11.72 5.32
CA SER A 52 11.01 -13.08 5.58
C SER A 52 10.73 -13.87 4.31
N LEU A 53 10.38 -13.20 3.20
CA LEU A 53 10.23 -13.78 1.87
C LEU A 53 11.57 -14.03 1.15
N GLY A 54 12.71 -13.69 1.78
CA GLY A 54 14.05 -13.93 1.26
C GLY A 54 14.64 -12.77 0.45
N PHE A 55 14.06 -11.57 0.53
CA PHE A 55 14.69 -10.37 -0.04
C PHE A 55 15.81 -9.84 0.87
N LYS A 56 16.81 -9.19 0.28
CA LYS A 56 17.92 -8.59 1.03
C LYS A 56 17.42 -7.45 1.92
N PRO A 57 17.90 -7.29 3.17
CA PRO A 57 17.42 -6.26 4.09
C PRO A 57 17.48 -4.83 3.53
N ILE A 58 18.63 -4.45 2.94
CA ILE A 58 18.82 -3.12 2.33
C ILE A 58 17.82 -2.89 1.20
N PHE A 59 17.63 -3.87 0.30
CA PHE A 59 16.64 -3.78 -0.77
C PHE A 59 15.24 -3.61 -0.21
N SER A 60 14.86 -4.42 0.78
CA SER A 60 13.53 -4.38 1.41
C SER A 60 13.23 -3.02 2.05
N ALA A 61 14.19 -2.45 2.78
CA ALA A 61 14.07 -1.12 3.36
C ALA A 61 13.96 -0.04 2.27
N THR A 62 14.81 -0.10 1.24
CA THR A 62 14.83 0.88 0.15
C THR A 62 13.51 0.92 -0.61
N VAL A 63 12.99 -0.23 -1.04
CA VAL A 63 11.72 -0.28 -1.80
C VAL A 63 10.52 0.13 -0.94
N SER A 64 10.55 -0.18 0.37
CA SER A 64 9.50 0.26 1.29
C SER A 64 9.52 1.77 1.51
N LEU A 65 10.70 2.39 1.64
CA LEU A 65 10.84 3.86 1.74
C LEU A 65 10.38 4.55 0.46
N ILE A 66 10.80 4.07 -0.71
CA ILE A 66 10.41 4.63 -2.01
C ILE A 66 8.88 4.56 -2.17
N ALA A 67 8.28 3.41 -1.88
CA ALA A 67 6.83 3.25 -1.99
C ALA A 67 6.05 4.19 -1.06
N ASN A 68 6.58 4.44 0.15
CA ASN A 68 5.92 5.27 1.15
C ASN A 68 5.83 6.75 0.77
N SER A 69 6.70 7.24 -0.12
CA SER A 69 6.82 8.66 -0.44
C SER A 69 5.54 9.32 -0.98
N VAL A 70 4.69 8.59 -1.67
CA VAL A 70 3.40 9.09 -2.19
C VAL A 70 2.29 9.00 -1.14
N ALA A 71 2.23 7.89 -0.42
CA ALA A 71 1.17 7.65 0.55
C ALA A 71 1.23 8.61 1.74
N THR A 72 2.42 9.15 2.07
CA THR A 72 2.66 10.07 3.19
C THR A 72 1.80 11.35 3.11
N ALA A 73 1.47 11.83 1.91
CA ALA A 73 0.65 13.04 1.75
C ALA A 73 -0.74 12.90 2.40
N PHE A 74 -1.30 11.70 2.38
CA PHE A 74 -2.59 11.36 3.02
C PHE A 74 -2.41 10.35 4.16
N GLY A 75 -1.21 10.29 4.75
CA GLY A 75 -0.91 9.44 5.89
C GLY A 75 -1.67 9.86 7.14
N ALA A 76 -1.76 8.95 8.12
CA ALA A 76 -2.47 9.18 9.38
C ALA A 76 -3.87 9.80 9.17
N ILE A 77 -4.67 9.15 8.31
CA ILE A 77 -6.06 9.56 7.97
C ILE A 77 -6.11 11.00 7.41
N GLY A 78 -5.19 11.32 6.50
CA GLY A 78 -5.18 12.62 5.80
C GLY A 78 -4.71 13.81 6.63
N THR A 79 -4.17 13.58 7.83
CA THR A 79 -3.74 14.65 8.75
C THR A 79 -2.90 15.73 8.08
N PRO A 80 -1.90 15.44 7.23
CA PRO A 80 -1.09 16.49 6.60
C PRO A 80 -1.93 17.48 5.77
N VAL A 81 -2.87 16.97 4.98
CA VAL A 81 -3.74 17.80 4.13
C VAL A 81 -4.77 18.55 4.96
N LEU A 82 -5.34 17.91 6.00
CA LEU A 82 -6.29 18.55 6.91
C LEU A 82 -5.65 19.74 7.66
N VAL A 83 -4.43 19.54 8.19
CA VAL A 83 -3.68 20.63 8.86
C VAL A 83 -3.36 21.74 7.87
N LEU A 84 -2.90 21.40 6.65
CA LEU A 84 -2.62 22.40 5.62
C LEU A 84 -3.87 23.21 5.26
N ALA A 85 -5.03 22.55 5.10
CA ALA A 85 -6.29 23.23 4.82
C ALA A 85 -6.68 24.21 5.94
N LYS A 86 -6.52 23.79 7.21
CA LYS A 86 -6.81 24.62 8.38
C LYS A 86 -5.89 25.85 8.45
N GLU A 87 -4.58 25.68 8.28
CA GLU A 87 -3.61 26.78 8.37
C GLU A 87 -3.71 27.77 7.20
N THR A 88 -4.16 27.30 6.03
CA THR A 88 -4.28 28.15 4.83
C THR A 88 -5.71 28.68 4.60
N ASN A 89 -6.69 28.24 5.39
CA ASN A 89 -8.12 28.50 5.20
C ASN A 89 -8.62 28.09 3.79
N LEU A 90 -8.03 27.06 3.20
CA LEU A 90 -8.46 26.51 1.91
C LEU A 90 -9.51 25.41 2.11
N ASP A 91 -10.39 25.27 1.12
CA ASP A 91 -11.36 24.17 1.10
C ASP A 91 -10.67 22.80 1.02
N VAL A 92 -11.03 21.89 1.91
CA VAL A 92 -10.40 20.57 2.07
C VAL A 92 -10.54 19.72 0.81
N LEU A 93 -11.72 19.71 0.15
CA LEU A 93 -11.95 18.90 -1.05
C LEU A 93 -11.12 19.41 -2.22
N HIS A 94 -11.08 20.73 -2.38
CA HIS A 94 -10.28 21.36 -3.42
C HIS A 94 -8.79 21.12 -3.21
N LEU A 95 -8.31 21.30 -1.99
CA LEU A 95 -6.90 21.07 -1.63
C LEU A 95 -6.51 19.61 -1.82
N SER A 96 -7.31 18.66 -1.29
CA SER A 96 -7.08 17.22 -1.44
C SER A 96 -7.00 16.79 -2.91
N THR A 97 -7.93 17.29 -3.73
CA THR A 97 -7.95 17.01 -5.18
C THR A 97 -6.68 17.51 -5.86
N ASN A 98 -6.23 18.73 -5.54
CA ASN A 98 -5.01 19.29 -6.10
C ASN A 98 -3.76 18.53 -5.67
N VAL A 99 -3.67 18.09 -4.42
CA VAL A 99 -2.56 17.26 -3.92
C VAL A 99 -2.50 15.94 -4.68
N VAL A 100 -3.62 15.25 -4.90
CA VAL A 100 -3.65 14.02 -5.72
C VAL A 100 -3.17 14.29 -7.15
N LEU A 101 -3.63 15.37 -7.78
CA LEU A 101 -3.20 15.72 -9.14
C LEU A 101 -1.70 16.03 -9.22
N GLN A 102 -1.15 16.74 -8.24
CA GLN A 102 0.30 17.00 -8.17
C GLN A 102 1.11 15.71 -8.00
N LEU A 103 0.61 14.74 -7.24
CA LEU A 103 1.25 13.46 -7.02
C LEU A 103 1.03 12.45 -8.17
N SER A 104 0.19 12.77 -9.15
CA SER A 104 -0.20 11.84 -10.21
C SER A 104 0.99 11.24 -10.97
N VAL A 105 1.99 12.03 -11.29
CA VAL A 105 3.22 11.56 -11.97
C VAL A 105 3.95 10.53 -11.12
N LEU A 106 4.06 10.77 -9.81
CA LEU A 106 4.72 9.85 -8.87
C LEU A 106 3.93 8.55 -8.71
N MET A 107 2.61 8.58 -8.85
CA MET A 107 1.77 7.37 -8.78
C MET A 107 2.06 6.38 -9.90
N PHE A 108 2.58 6.84 -11.05
CA PHE A 108 3.06 5.96 -12.13
C PHE A 108 4.56 5.67 -11.99
N LEU A 109 5.35 6.67 -11.64
CA LEU A 109 6.80 6.56 -11.57
C LEU A 109 7.25 5.60 -10.46
N ILE A 110 6.67 5.70 -9.25
CA ILE A 110 7.09 4.87 -8.12
C ILE A 110 6.86 3.39 -8.38
N PRO A 111 5.65 2.89 -8.77
CA PRO A 111 5.47 1.49 -9.12
C PRO A 111 6.46 1.01 -10.20
N LEU A 112 6.75 1.85 -11.21
CA LEU A 112 7.72 1.52 -12.26
C LEU A 112 9.13 1.35 -11.68
N VAL A 113 9.57 2.25 -10.82
CA VAL A 113 10.88 2.18 -10.13
C VAL A 113 10.97 0.92 -9.27
N LEU A 114 9.93 0.60 -8.49
CA LEU A 114 9.88 -0.60 -7.66
C LEU A 114 10.03 -1.88 -8.50
N LEU A 115 9.32 -1.95 -9.62
CA LEU A 115 9.39 -3.07 -10.55
C LEU A 115 10.76 -3.19 -11.22
N PHE A 116 11.35 -2.06 -11.62
CA PHE A 116 12.68 -2.03 -12.22
C PHE A 116 13.77 -2.46 -11.22
N LEU A 117 13.70 -1.98 -9.98
CA LEU A 117 14.63 -2.39 -8.92
C LEU A 117 14.51 -3.89 -8.60
N THR A 118 13.29 -4.44 -8.71
CA THR A 118 13.05 -5.87 -8.44
C THR A 118 13.49 -6.76 -9.59
N ASN A 119 13.22 -6.35 -10.82
CA ASN A 119 13.54 -7.11 -12.04
C ASN A 119 14.07 -6.18 -13.14
N PRO A 120 15.39 -5.89 -13.17
CA PRO A 120 16.00 -4.93 -14.10
C PRO A 120 16.19 -5.48 -15.52
N LYS A 121 15.70 -6.69 -15.83
CA LYS A 121 15.88 -7.31 -17.15
C LYS A 121 15.09 -6.57 -18.20
N LEU A 122 15.73 -6.21 -19.32
CA LEU A 122 15.08 -5.54 -20.47
C LEU A 122 13.87 -6.32 -20.99
N LYS A 123 13.92 -7.65 -20.97
CA LYS A 123 12.78 -8.51 -21.36
C LYS A 123 11.55 -8.35 -20.46
N ALA A 124 11.73 -7.93 -19.22
CA ALA A 124 10.64 -7.67 -18.27
C ALA A 124 10.05 -6.26 -18.40
N LEU A 125 10.72 -5.36 -19.14
CA LEU A 125 10.34 -3.96 -19.22
C LEU A 125 8.90 -3.72 -19.72
N PRO A 126 8.40 -4.37 -20.79
CA PRO A 126 7.02 -4.18 -21.24
C PRO A 126 5.99 -4.59 -20.16
N LYS A 127 6.25 -5.72 -19.48
CA LYS A 127 5.42 -6.20 -18.36
C LYS A 127 5.46 -5.19 -17.20
N ASN A 128 6.64 -4.69 -16.84
CA ASN A 128 6.83 -3.75 -15.75
C ASN A 128 6.10 -2.43 -16.04
N ILE A 129 6.23 -1.89 -17.26
CA ILE A 129 5.53 -0.68 -17.68
C ILE A 129 4.02 -0.89 -17.62
N PHE A 130 3.51 -1.97 -18.19
CA PHE A 130 2.08 -2.28 -18.16
C PHE A 130 1.54 -2.36 -16.73
N LEU A 131 2.24 -3.08 -15.85
CA LEU A 131 1.82 -3.25 -14.45
C LEU A 131 1.91 -1.93 -13.68
N ALA A 132 2.93 -1.11 -13.91
CA ALA A 132 3.05 0.21 -13.30
C ALA A 132 1.92 1.15 -13.74
N LEU A 133 1.57 1.16 -15.04
CA LEU A 133 0.46 1.95 -15.57
C LEU A 133 -0.89 1.47 -15.01
N LEU A 134 -1.09 0.17 -14.92
CA LEU A 134 -2.31 -0.42 -14.37
C LEU A 134 -2.48 -0.06 -12.90
N VAL A 135 -1.47 -0.31 -12.07
CA VAL A 135 -1.51 -0.06 -10.62
C VAL A 135 -1.55 1.43 -10.33
N GLY A 136 -0.72 2.22 -11.00
CA GLY A 136 -0.70 3.69 -10.86
C GLY A 136 -2.01 4.33 -11.30
N GLY A 137 -2.57 3.89 -12.44
CA GLY A 137 -3.84 4.39 -12.96
C GLY A 137 -5.02 4.10 -12.03
N VAL A 138 -5.11 2.87 -11.52
CA VAL A 138 -6.17 2.49 -10.56
C VAL A 138 -5.99 3.23 -9.23
N SER A 139 -4.75 3.36 -8.74
CA SER A 139 -4.46 4.14 -7.52
C SER A 139 -4.85 5.60 -7.69
N LEU A 140 -4.46 6.23 -8.80
CA LEU A 140 -4.80 7.62 -9.12
C LEU A 140 -6.31 7.82 -9.23
N ALA A 141 -7.01 6.96 -9.97
CA ALA A 141 -8.47 7.06 -10.12
C ALA A 141 -9.17 6.95 -8.76
N GLY A 142 -8.80 5.96 -7.94
CA GLY A 142 -9.37 5.78 -6.61
C GLY A 142 -9.09 6.96 -5.69
N GLN A 143 -7.86 7.44 -5.65
CA GLN A 143 -7.47 8.59 -4.83
C GLN A 143 -8.16 9.88 -5.29
N TYR A 144 -8.23 10.12 -6.61
CA TYR A 144 -8.87 11.30 -7.17
C TYR A 144 -10.37 11.35 -6.84
N LEU A 145 -11.09 10.24 -7.05
CA LEU A 145 -12.51 10.17 -6.72
C LEU A 145 -12.75 10.35 -5.21
N ALA A 146 -11.93 9.71 -4.37
CA ALA A 146 -12.03 9.87 -2.93
C ALA A 146 -11.72 11.30 -2.48
N ALA A 147 -10.66 11.93 -2.98
CA ALA A 147 -10.30 13.32 -2.68
C ALA A 147 -11.41 14.30 -3.11
N ARG A 148 -12.02 14.03 -4.25
CA ARG A 148 -13.05 14.91 -4.83
C ARG A 148 -14.37 14.89 -4.06
N TYR A 149 -14.76 13.73 -3.51
CA TYR A 149 -16.10 13.52 -2.95
C TYR A 149 -16.12 13.18 -1.45
N MET A 150 -15.01 12.72 -0.88
CA MET A 150 -14.99 12.20 0.49
C MET A 150 -14.05 12.97 1.44
N GLY A 151 -13.16 13.82 0.90
CA GLY A 151 -12.22 14.60 1.72
C GLY A 151 -10.81 14.04 1.77
N ALA A 152 -10.00 14.54 2.72
CA ALA A 152 -8.58 14.20 2.83
C ALA A 152 -8.31 12.85 3.49
N GLU A 153 -9.26 12.31 4.26
CA GLU A 153 -9.10 11.09 5.04
C GLU A 153 -9.11 9.81 4.20
N SER A 154 -9.77 9.84 3.04
CA SER A 154 -10.11 8.66 2.26
C SER A 154 -9.17 8.32 1.09
N PRO A 155 -8.44 9.27 0.46
CA PRO A 155 -7.74 9.04 -0.80
C PRO A 155 -6.76 7.88 -0.73
N ALA A 156 -5.82 7.90 0.22
CA ALA A 156 -4.80 6.87 0.33
C ALA A 156 -5.39 5.50 0.72
N ILE A 157 -6.45 5.46 1.53
CA ILE A 157 -7.14 4.21 1.90
C ILE A 157 -7.75 3.56 0.66
N ILE A 158 -8.57 4.33 -0.09
CA ILE A 158 -9.27 3.82 -1.27
C ILE A 158 -8.28 3.45 -2.37
N GLY A 159 -7.29 4.31 -2.65
CA GLY A 159 -6.25 4.03 -3.64
C GLY A 159 -5.44 2.78 -3.32
N SER A 160 -5.09 2.55 -2.05
CA SER A 160 -4.35 1.36 -1.60
C SER A 160 -5.20 0.09 -1.69
N ILE A 161 -6.46 0.13 -1.27
CA ILE A 161 -7.38 -1.03 -1.37
C ILE A 161 -7.57 -1.43 -2.84
N LEU A 162 -7.84 -0.48 -3.73
CA LEU A 162 -8.00 -0.75 -5.15
C LEU A 162 -6.70 -1.30 -5.76
N SER A 163 -5.55 -0.74 -5.39
CA SER A 163 -4.24 -1.26 -5.81
C SER A 163 -4.03 -2.70 -5.36
N ILE A 164 -4.32 -3.04 -4.09
CA ILE A 164 -4.23 -4.41 -3.58
C ILE A 164 -5.11 -5.34 -4.42
N ILE A 165 -6.36 -4.97 -4.66
CA ILE A 165 -7.30 -5.79 -5.44
C ILE A 165 -6.74 -6.07 -6.84
N VAL A 166 -6.28 -5.02 -7.53
CA VAL A 166 -5.74 -5.16 -8.90
C VAL A 166 -4.47 -5.98 -8.93
N ILE A 167 -3.54 -5.77 -7.99
CA ILE A 167 -2.28 -6.53 -7.92
C ILE A 167 -2.58 -8.01 -7.64
N VAL A 168 -3.49 -8.32 -6.72
CA VAL A 168 -3.90 -9.71 -6.42
C VAL A 168 -4.58 -10.36 -7.61
N LEU A 169 -5.50 -9.67 -8.27
CA LEU A 169 -6.16 -10.17 -9.48
C LEU A 169 -5.14 -10.44 -10.59
N TYR A 170 -4.25 -9.51 -10.86
CA TYR A 170 -3.18 -9.67 -11.84
C TYR A 170 -2.27 -10.85 -11.49
N GLY A 171 -1.87 -10.97 -10.22
CA GLY A 171 -1.08 -12.11 -9.73
C GLY A 171 -1.76 -13.44 -9.97
N LYS A 172 -3.05 -13.55 -9.64
CA LYS A 172 -3.83 -14.78 -9.85
C LYS A 172 -4.05 -15.12 -11.34
N LEU A 173 -4.26 -14.11 -12.18
CA LEU A 173 -4.45 -14.29 -13.63
C LEU A 173 -3.17 -14.77 -14.32
N THR A 174 -2.01 -14.25 -13.89
CA THR A 174 -0.70 -14.57 -14.45
C THR A 174 0.00 -15.75 -13.77
N ALA A 175 -0.60 -16.30 -12.71
CA ALA A 175 -0.08 -17.45 -11.98
C ALA A 175 0.05 -18.68 -12.88
N SER A 176 1.16 -19.43 -12.74
CA SER A 176 1.37 -20.71 -13.42
C SER A 176 0.38 -21.78 -12.95
N LYS A 177 0.26 -22.89 -13.72
CA LYS A 177 -0.60 -24.02 -13.33
C LYS A 177 -0.18 -24.60 -11.97
N GLU A 178 1.12 -24.71 -11.73
CA GLU A 178 1.69 -25.22 -10.45
C GLU A 178 1.38 -24.29 -9.27
N GLU A 179 1.36 -22.97 -9.50
CA GLU A 179 0.96 -22.01 -8.48
C GLU A 179 -0.54 -22.08 -8.15
N LYS A 180 -1.38 -22.32 -9.15
CA LYS A 180 -2.84 -22.48 -8.96
C LYS A 180 -3.20 -23.76 -8.21
N GLU A 181 -2.39 -24.81 -8.32
CA GLU A 181 -2.56 -26.07 -7.61
C GLU A 181 -2.08 -26.00 -6.16
N ARG A 182 -1.18 -25.08 -5.83
CA ARG A 182 -0.80 -24.76 -4.44
C ARG A 182 -1.94 -24.01 -3.72
N LYS A 183 -3.05 -24.69 -3.50
CA LYS A 183 -4.10 -24.17 -2.61
C LYS A 183 -3.50 -23.95 -1.24
N SER A 184 -3.70 -22.75 -0.69
CA SER A 184 -3.41 -22.46 0.70
C SER A 184 -4.11 -23.49 1.59
N THR A 185 -3.34 -24.34 2.26
CA THR A 185 -3.85 -25.27 3.27
C THR A 185 -4.15 -24.58 4.60
N LEU A 186 -3.94 -23.26 4.65
CA LEU A 186 -4.12 -22.45 5.83
C LEU A 186 -5.60 -22.28 6.17
N ARG A 187 -5.94 -22.58 7.41
CA ARG A 187 -7.29 -22.32 7.92
C ARG A 187 -7.50 -20.81 8.08
N THR A 188 -8.71 -20.33 7.84
CA THR A 188 -9.07 -18.91 8.04
C THR A 188 -8.72 -18.41 9.45
N LYS A 189 -8.84 -19.29 10.47
CA LYS A 189 -8.43 -18.98 11.85
C LYS A 189 -6.94 -18.65 11.99
N ASP A 190 -6.08 -19.41 11.32
CA ASP A 190 -4.63 -19.24 11.40
C ASP A 190 -4.23 -17.92 10.70
N ILE A 191 -4.87 -17.60 9.61
CA ILE A 191 -4.73 -16.33 8.89
C ILE A 191 -5.14 -15.16 9.80
N LEU A 192 -6.33 -15.18 10.36
CA LEU A 192 -6.82 -14.13 11.26
C LEU A 192 -5.91 -13.99 12.50
N ASN A 193 -5.41 -15.07 13.04
CA ASN A 193 -4.49 -15.03 14.18
C ASN A 193 -3.12 -14.46 13.79
N ALA A 194 -2.60 -14.76 12.60
CA ALA A 194 -1.34 -14.19 12.12
C ALA A 194 -1.45 -12.68 11.88
N TRP A 195 -2.58 -12.22 11.35
CA TRP A 195 -2.88 -10.81 11.10
C TRP A 195 -3.39 -10.06 12.33
N SER A 196 -3.73 -10.76 13.44
CA SER A 196 -4.36 -10.17 14.61
C SER A 196 -3.60 -8.98 15.19
N ILE A 197 -2.27 -9.01 15.19
CA ILE A 197 -1.43 -7.92 15.70
C ILE A 197 -1.60 -6.68 14.80
N TYR A 198 -1.58 -6.85 13.49
CA TYR A 198 -1.74 -5.74 12.54
C TYR A 198 -3.16 -5.19 12.56
N LEU A 199 -4.16 -6.07 12.64
CA LEU A 199 -5.57 -5.68 12.81
C LEU A 199 -5.79 -4.97 14.15
N LEU A 200 -5.16 -5.41 15.23
CA LEU A 200 -5.22 -4.75 16.54
C LEU A 200 -4.60 -3.34 16.47
N ILE A 201 -3.43 -3.20 15.84
CA ILE A 201 -2.78 -1.91 15.64
C ILE A 201 -3.71 -0.98 14.86
N LEU A 202 -4.28 -1.43 13.75
CA LEU A 202 -5.24 -0.66 12.95
C LEU A 202 -6.46 -0.25 13.76
N PHE A 203 -7.03 -1.19 14.54
CA PHE A 203 -8.20 -0.94 15.38
C PHE A 203 -7.93 0.06 16.51
N LEU A 204 -6.72 0.06 17.09
CA LEU A 204 -6.34 1.00 18.14
C LEU A 204 -6.02 2.40 17.58
N ILE A 205 -5.43 2.48 16.39
CA ILE A 205 -5.03 3.77 15.79
C ILE A 205 -6.24 4.57 15.31
N ILE A 206 -7.24 3.94 14.71
CA ILE A 206 -8.44 4.62 14.21
C ILE A 206 -9.14 5.48 15.29
N PRO A 207 -9.48 4.95 16.48
CA PRO A 207 -10.09 5.76 17.54
C PRO A 207 -9.16 6.86 18.06
N VAL A 208 -7.86 6.59 18.19
CA VAL A 208 -6.88 7.58 18.69
C VAL A 208 -6.76 8.74 17.70
N SER A 209 -6.69 8.47 16.42
CA SER A 209 -6.66 9.51 15.38
C SER A 209 -7.94 10.35 15.37
N TYR A 210 -9.09 9.71 15.53
CA TYR A 210 -10.39 10.40 15.59
C TYR A 210 -10.56 11.28 16.82
N THR A 211 -10.09 10.82 17.99
CA THR A 211 -10.14 11.60 19.23
C THR A 211 -9.17 12.79 19.22
N HIS A 212 -8.00 12.62 18.58
CA HIS A 212 -7.01 13.71 18.46
C HIS A 212 -7.51 14.83 17.52
N LEU A 213 -8.18 14.49 16.43
CA LEU A 213 -8.80 15.48 15.53
C LEU A 213 -9.90 16.27 16.23
N ARG A 214 -10.76 15.60 17.01
CA ARG A 214 -11.85 16.25 17.76
C ARG A 214 -11.37 17.14 18.91
N ALA A 215 -10.26 16.79 19.54
CA ALA A 215 -9.68 17.60 20.63
C ALA A 215 -9.10 18.95 20.14
N HIS A 216 -8.86 19.10 18.86
CA HIS A 216 -8.39 20.36 18.24
C HIS A 216 -9.53 21.21 17.65
N GLU A 217 -10.78 20.71 17.66
CA GLU A 217 -11.96 21.48 17.22
C GLU A 217 -12.65 22.24 18.35
N THR A 218 -12.22 22.06 19.59
CA THR A 218 -12.68 22.79 20.79
C THR A 218 -11.60 23.74 21.30
#